data_f34c75591246abcc5fcc9acff6f0a226
#
_entry.id   f34c75591246abcc5fcc9acff6f0a226
#
_cell.length_a   1.000
_cell.length_b   1.000
_cell.length_c   1.000
_cell.angle_alpha   90.00
_cell.angle_beta   90.00
_cell.angle_gamma   90.00
#
_symmetry.space_group_name_H-M   'P 1'
#
loop_
_entity.id
_entity.type
_entity.pdbx_description
1 polymer ?
#
loop_
_entity_poly.entity_id
_entity_poly.type
_entity_poly.pdbx_seq_one_letter_code
_entity_poly.pdbx_strand_id
1 'polypeptide(L)'
;MSGLKRKGKPGNSILADMRSMISFFYIKKVPSYGNSFFFTIGVYLLALFGLLAITGMIMMVFGIPWGYTTRIGNFVRSVHLWAAEAFVTLIFLHLLVNFSTSMFKRKRLVWILGSMMLFLVLLEFAFGIALPNDFVAQVNARAGADLWNGMGLGFWINPLNRGAVLGWHIAVVPLLLVTLMFTHYMLVKKKGISTPYRKDIPYSMVMADHKAMYRRMGYIFAIVLLFALLLPAPYAPPMTMQSWAKSSPNNFALTLLSEFNYSSGTATYMDTIDPYGFSTREVYVTVPYGEYINATHQPDELRAFLLESPGEQSADISEAFAYFSTGATPPAGQNRTDPMISVMETLIGMAQSGIYGPVLQSESSSASNRTYSLLLLSDSVAFENETTETGLQVSQLGMLSIGNGALWQQYMMYWLLPYDLMEILTSGIPWWNDLQNGTVALIAFAFLMFLPYIPYLRDVPDRLKLYKLFWNGFTVPELRSRNRKDRKNRRV
;
A
#
# COMPACT_ATOMS: atom_id res chain seq x y z
N MET A 1 -10.39 4.95 73.07
CA MET A 1 -9.38 5.89 72.46
C MET A 1 -9.22 5.53 70.99
N SER A 2 -9.63 6.41 70.16
CA SER A 2 -9.87 6.27 68.72
C SER A 2 -8.58 6.39 67.92
N GLY A 3 -8.29 5.39 67.12
CA GLY A 3 -7.26 5.44 66.10
C GLY A 3 -7.81 5.98 64.77
N LEU A 4 -7.60 7.27 64.51
CA LEU A 4 -7.91 7.94 63.26
C LEU A 4 -7.01 7.36 62.14
N LYS A 5 -7.58 6.58 61.27
CA LYS A 5 -6.97 6.22 59.95
C LYS A 5 -6.89 7.50 59.09
N ARG A 6 -5.68 8.03 58.89
CA ARG A 6 -5.43 9.06 57.87
C ARG A 6 -5.85 8.55 56.50
N LYS A 7 -6.95 9.09 55.97
CA LYS A 7 -7.31 8.95 54.55
C LYS A 7 -6.21 9.64 53.72
N GLY A 8 -5.45 8.87 52.95
CA GLY A 8 -4.50 9.42 51.99
C GLY A 8 -5.20 10.31 50.98
N LYS A 9 -4.54 11.39 50.59
CA LYS A 9 -5.05 12.36 49.62
C LYS A 9 -5.37 11.68 48.28
N PRO A 10 -6.57 11.82 47.71
CA PRO A 10 -6.97 11.12 46.47
C PRO A 10 -6.12 11.46 45.24
N GLY A 11 -5.38 12.55 45.22
CA GLY A 11 -4.51 12.92 44.10
C GLY A 11 -3.22 12.12 43.98
N ASN A 12 -2.77 11.44 45.03
CA ASN A 12 -1.55 10.63 45.01
C ASN A 12 -1.80 9.19 44.44
N SER A 13 -3.06 8.73 44.44
CA SER A 13 -3.39 7.38 43.91
C SER A 13 -3.37 7.34 42.39
N ILE A 14 -3.96 8.31 41.70
CA ILE A 14 -4.02 8.34 40.23
C ILE A 14 -2.61 8.47 39.63
N LEU A 15 -1.76 9.35 40.17
CA LEU A 15 -0.36 9.49 39.73
C LEU A 15 0.47 8.23 40.03
N ALA A 16 0.22 7.55 41.17
CA ALA A 16 0.88 6.30 41.49
C ALA A 16 0.41 5.17 40.57
N ASP A 17 -0.89 5.11 40.26
CA ASP A 17 -1.47 4.13 39.34
C ASP A 17 -0.98 4.37 37.91
N MET A 18 -0.92 5.62 37.43
CA MET A 18 -0.33 5.98 36.14
C MET A 18 1.16 5.61 36.08
N ARG A 19 1.95 5.89 37.12
CA ARG A 19 3.36 5.49 37.19
C ARG A 19 3.52 3.98 37.20
N SER A 20 2.66 3.24 37.91
CA SER A 20 2.70 1.77 37.91
C SER A 20 2.36 1.22 36.52
N MET A 21 1.35 1.77 35.85
CA MET A 21 0.96 1.41 34.49
C MET A 21 2.08 1.72 33.49
N ILE A 22 2.68 2.90 33.56
CA ILE A 22 3.84 3.26 32.72
C ILE A 22 5.03 2.34 33.03
N SER A 23 5.32 2.08 34.32
CA SER A 23 6.41 1.18 34.72
C SER A 23 6.20 -0.27 34.27
N PHE A 24 4.93 -0.68 34.06
CA PHE A 24 4.59 -1.97 33.49
C PHE A 24 5.13 -2.11 32.06
N PHE A 25 5.17 -1.06 31.27
CA PHE A 25 5.71 -1.05 29.90
C PHE A 25 7.25 -0.90 29.85
N TYR A 26 7.93 -0.65 30.97
CA TYR A 26 9.39 -0.49 30.96
C TYR A 26 10.12 -1.81 31.22
N ILE A 27 11.10 -2.09 30.37
CA ILE A 27 12.08 -3.16 30.57
C ILE A 27 13.26 -2.56 31.32
N LYS A 28 13.44 -2.95 32.60
CA LYS A 28 14.49 -2.36 33.45
C LYS A 28 15.88 -2.93 33.20
N LYS A 29 15.97 -4.24 32.95
CA LYS A 29 17.25 -4.93 32.72
C LYS A 29 17.23 -5.61 31.36
N VAL A 30 18.28 -5.44 30.59
CA VAL A 30 18.49 -6.03 29.28
C VAL A 30 19.84 -6.72 29.21
N PRO A 31 20.05 -7.70 28.36
CA PRO A 31 21.38 -8.17 28.03
C PRO A 31 22.26 -6.99 27.56
N SER A 32 23.58 -7.04 27.78
CA SER A 32 24.51 -5.95 27.45
C SER A 32 24.41 -5.47 26.00
N TYR A 33 24.12 -6.36 25.06
CA TYR A 33 23.85 -6.02 23.65
C TYR A 33 22.51 -5.33 23.43
N GLY A 34 21.55 -5.48 24.35
CA GLY A 34 20.20 -4.92 24.23
C GLY A 34 20.15 -3.40 24.19
N ASN A 35 21.22 -2.71 24.63
CA ASN A 35 21.33 -1.25 24.56
C ASN A 35 21.88 -0.75 23.21
N SER A 36 22.27 -1.64 22.28
CA SER A 36 22.71 -1.22 20.96
C SER A 36 21.53 -0.80 20.07
N PHE A 37 21.82 -0.03 19.01
CA PHE A 37 20.83 0.40 18.03
C PHE A 37 20.03 -0.79 17.47
N PHE A 38 20.72 -1.82 17.01
CA PHE A 38 20.11 -2.97 16.33
C PHE A 38 19.12 -3.76 17.20
N PHE A 39 19.35 -3.81 18.50
CA PHE A 39 18.47 -4.55 19.41
C PHE A 39 17.39 -3.69 20.08
N THR A 40 17.41 -2.36 19.81
CA THR A 40 16.36 -1.42 20.24
C THR A 40 15.42 -1.02 19.12
N ILE A 41 15.60 -1.50 17.89
CA ILE A 41 14.76 -1.13 16.72
C ILE A 41 13.27 -1.32 17.00
N GLY A 42 12.85 -2.38 17.70
CA GLY A 42 11.46 -2.61 18.05
C GLY A 42 10.79 -1.45 18.83
N VAL A 43 11.58 -0.69 19.62
CA VAL A 43 11.08 0.51 20.32
C VAL A 43 10.92 1.67 19.33
N TYR A 44 11.84 1.83 18.38
CA TYR A 44 11.75 2.87 17.34
C TYR A 44 10.58 2.63 16.42
N LEU A 45 10.31 1.36 16.07
CA LEU A 45 9.12 0.96 15.32
C LEU A 45 7.83 1.34 16.05
N LEU A 46 7.74 1.08 17.35
CA LEU A 46 6.57 1.48 18.13
C LEU A 46 6.37 3.00 18.16
N ALA A 47 7.46 3.77 18.25
CA ALA A 47 7.40 5.23 18.24
C ALA A 47 6.99 5.78 16.85
N LEU A 48 7.51 5.22 15.77
CA LEU A 48 7.11 5.57 14.40
C LEU A 48 5.65 5.20 14.12
N PHE A 49 5.18 4.06 14.60
CA PHE A 49 3.77 3.70 14.52
C PHE A 49 2.88 4.73 15.22
N GLY A 50 3.29 5.21 16.39
CA GLY A 50 2.61 6.31 17.08
C GLY A 50 2.57 7.60 16.26
N LEU A 51 3.68 7.96 15.58
CA LEU A 51 3.73 9.12 14.69
C LEU A 51 2.82 8.95 13.48
N LEU A 52 2.81 7.75 12.87
CA LEU A 52 1.90 7.39 11.76
C LEU A 52 0.44 7.51 12.18
N ALA A 53 0.08 6.97 13.35
CA ALA A 53 -1.27 7.06 13.87
C ALA A 53 -1.71 8.53 14.10
N ILE A 54 -0.83 9.36 14.69
CA ILE A 54 -1.12 10.79 14.94
C ILE A 54 -1.31 11.54 13.61
N THR A 55 -0.38 11.39 12.66
CA THR A 55 -0.47 12.09 11.37
C THR A 55 -1.63 11.58 10.53
N GLY A 56 -1.92 10.27 10.57
CA GLY A 56 -3.08 9.67 9.92
C GLY A 56 -4.41 10.19 10.50
N MET A 57 -4.54 10.28 11.83
CA MET A 57 -5.71 10.87 12.48
C MET A 57 -5.92 12.33 12.09
N ILE A 58 -4.85 13.13 12.01
CA ILE A 58 -4.95 14.53 11.55
C ILE A 58 -5.50 14.55 10.11
N MET A 59 -4.93 13.76 9.19
CA MET A 59 -5.40 13.72 7.81
C MET A 59 -6.85 13.20 7.69
N MET A 60 -7.27 12.27 8.56
CA MET A 60 -8.65 11.79 8.60
C MET A 60 -9.62 12.90 9.02
N VAL A 61 -9.28 13.70 10.03
CA VAL A 61 -10.12 14.81 10.54
C VAL A 61 -10.30 15.91 9.50
N PHE A 62 -9.22 16.30 8.81
CA PHE A 62 -9.25 17.35 7.79
C PHE A 62 -9.64 16.87 6.39
N GLY A 63 -9.70 15.56 6.18
CA GLY A 63 -9.97 14.93 4.90
C GLY A 63 -8.73 14.80 4.00
N ILE A 64 -8.74 13.78 3.16
CA ILE A 64 -7.60 13.45 2.27
C ILE A 64 -7.22 14.62 1.34
N PRO A 65 -8.17 15.40 0.74
CA PRO A 65 -7.82 16.53 -0.11
C PRO A 65 -6.99 17.61 0.58
N TRP A 66 -7.19 17.83 1.89
CA TRP A 66 -6.40 18.79 2.66
C TRP A 66 -4.89 18.52 2.58
N GLY A 67 -4.51 17.24 2.49
CA GLY A 67 -3.12 16.79 2.40
C GLY A 67 -2.37 17.24 1.14
N TYR A 68 -3.04 17.71 0.10
CA TYR A 68 -2.41 18.24 -1.13
C TYR A 68 -2.91 19.61 -1.56
N THR A 69 -3.98 20.13 -0.96
CA THR A 69 -4.50 21.48 -1.27
C THR A 69 -3.95 22.58 -0.37
N THR A 70 -3.37 22.20 0.78
CA THR A 70 -2.80 23.17 1.73
C THR A 70 -1.33 22.87 2.05
N ARG A 71 -0.55 23.91 2.37
CA ARG A 71 0.87 23.76 2.75
C ARG A 71 1.05 22.92 4.02
N ILE A 72 0.21 23.14 5.03
CA ILE A 72 0.27 22.40 6.30
C ILE A 72 -0.16 20.96 6.06
N GLY A 73 -1.21 20.75 5.29
CA GLY A 73 -1.68 19.41 4.92
C GLY A 73 -0.61 18.62 4.17
N ASN A 74 0.03 19.23 3.18
CA ASN A 74 1.13 18.59 2.45
C ASN A 74 2.30 18.23 3.38
N PHE A 75 2.66 19.10 4.31
CA PHE A 75 3.69 18.80 5.30
C PHE A 75 3.31 17.61 6.18
N VAL A 76 2.09 17.57 6.71
CA VAL A 76 1.61 16.44 7.54
C VAL A 76 1.59 15.14 6.72
N ARG A 77 1.12 15.18 5.46
CA ARG A 77 1.17 14.05 4.53
C ARG A 77 2.61 13.60 4.26
N SER A 78 3.52 14.54 4.10
CA SER A 78 4.94 14.24 3.90
C SER A 78 5.57 13.59 5.14
N VAL A 79 5.23 14.04 6.34
CA VAL A 79 5.67 13.40 7.59
C VAL A 79 5.12 11.97 7.68
N HIS A 80 3.85 11.76 7.31
CA HIS A 80 3.24 10.43 7.31
C HIS A 80 3.96 9.50 6.33
N LEU A 81 4.21 9.95 5.10
CA LEU A 81 4.92 9.20 4.08
C LEU A 81 6.34 8.82 4.55
N TRP A 82 7.15 9.79 4.99
CA TRP A 82 8.53 9.52 5.42
C TRP A 82 8.61 8.70 6.71
N ALA A 83 7.60 8.82 7.58
CA ALA A 83 7.47 7.94 8.74
C ALA A 83 7.15 6.50 8.33
N ALA A 84 6.31 6.29 7.28
CA ALA A 84 6.03 4.97 6.73
C ALA A 84 7.27 4.35 6.08
N GLU A 85 8.03 5.12 5.31
CA GLU A 85 9.31 4.69 4.73
C GLU A 85 10.32 4.27 5.79
N ALA A 86 10.50 5.10 6.82
CA ALA A 86 11.37 4.79 7.95
C ALA A 86 10.89 3.54 8.71
N PHE A 87 9.58 3.39 8.86
CA PHE A 87 8.99 2.24 9.54
C PHE A 87 9.25 0.94 8.77
N VAL A 88 9.01 0.91 7.47
CA VAL A 88 9.26 -0.27 6.62
C VAL A 88 10.74 -0.59 6.56
N THR A 89 11.60 0.42 6.39
CA THR A 89 13.07 0.24 6.44
C THR A 89 13.53 -0.41 7.75
N LEU A 90 13.04 0.09 8.87
CA LEU A 90 13.42 -0.43 10.18
C LEU A 90 12.82 -1.81 10.50
N ILE A 91 11.63 -2.14 9.97
CA ILE A 91 11.06 -3.48 10.17
C ILE A 91 11.86 -4.55 9.40
N PHE A 92 12.30 -4.25 8.17
CA PHE A 92 13.20 -5.13 7.43
C PHE A 92 14.56 -5.28 8.15
N LEU A 93 15.12 -4.19 8.66
CA LEU A 93 16.35 -4.25 9.44
C LEU A 93 16.16 -5.04 10.74
N HIS A 94 15.02 -4.88 11.41
CA HIS A 94 14.66 -5.66 12.61
C HIS A 94 14.58 -7.16 12.30
N LEU A 95 13.94 -7.52 11.20
CA LEU A 95 13.86 -8.90 10.72
C LEU A 95 15.26 -9.45 10.41
N LEU A 96 16.07 -8.69 9.66
CA LEU A 96 17.43 -9.07 9.28
C LEU A 96 18.33 -9.30 10.51
N VAL A 97 18.27 -8.45 11.52
CA VAL A 97 19.00 -8.62 12.78
C VAL A 97 18.59 -9.91 13.48
N ASN A 98 17.29 -10.15 13.61
CA ASN A 98 16.77 -11.36 14.27
C ASN A 98 17.13 -12.64 13.49
N PHE A 99 17.09 -12.60 12.17
CA PHE A 99 17.52 -13.70 11.30
C PHE A 99 19.02 -13.94 11.44
N SER A 100 19.85 -12.92 11.21
CA SER A 100 21.30 -13.03 11.19
C SER A 100 21.89 -13.47 12.53
N THR A 101 21.25 -13.10 13.63
CA THR A 101 21.68 -13.49 14.98
C THR A 101 21.07 -14.83 15.45
N SER A 102 20.30 -15.51 14.61
CA SER A 102 19.60 -16.78 14.92
C SER A 102 18.66 -16.70 16.14
N MET A 103 18.21 -15.50 16.52
CA MET A 103 17.33 -15.30 17.67
C MET A 103 15.96 -15.96 17.49
N PHE A 104 15.48 -16.04 16.28
CA PHE A 104 14.20 -16.65 15.91
C PHE A 104 14.08 -18.14 16.28
N LYS A 105 15.19 -18.88 16.36
CA LYS A 105 15.19 -20.31 16.68
C LYS A 105 14.67 -20.63 18.07
N ARG A 106 14.89 -19.74 19.04
CA ARG A 106 14.45 -19.92 20.43
C ARG A 106 13.06 -19.39 20.72
N LYS A 107 12.62 -18.36 19.97
CA LYS A 107 11.34 -17.69 20.21
C LYS A 107 10.48 -17.70 18.95
N ARG A 108 10.21 -18.92 18.48
CA ARG A 108 9.50 -19.19 17.23
C ARG A 108 8.18 -18.43 17.10
N LEU A 109 7.36 -18.40 18.17
CA LEU A 109 6.09 -17.68 18.16
C LEU A 109 6.28 -16.16 17.99
N VAL A 110 7.32 -15.58 18.61
CA VAL A 110 7.64 -14.15 18.45
C VAL A 110 8.02 -13.83 16.99
N TRP A 111 8.74 -14.75 16.34
CA TRP A 111 9.08 -14.63 14.93
C TRP A 111 7.84 -14.72 14.03
N ILE A 112 6.96 -15.71 14.26
CA ILE A 112 5.72 -15.87 13.50
C ILE A 112 4.87 -14.61 13.57
N LEU A 113 4.64 -14.09 14.80
CA LEU A 113 3.88 -12.83 14.96
C LEU A 113 4.56 -11.64 14.28
N GLY A 114 5.90 -11.57 14.34
CA GLY A 114 6.66 -10.53 13.63
C GLY A 114 6.51 -10.62 12.11
N SER A 115 6.54 -11.83 11.55
CA SER A 115 6.34 -12.05 10.11
C SER A 115 4.91 -11.73 9.68
N MET A 116 3.91 -12.08 10.48
CA MET A 116 2.52 -11.68 10.22
C MET A 116 2.36 -10.15 10.22
N MET A 117 2.99 -9.47 11.19
CA MET A 117 2.96 -8.00 11.21
C MET A 117 3.65 -7.39 10.00
N LEU A 118 4.76 -7.97 9.51
CA LEU A 118 5.41 -7.52 8.28
C LEU A 118 4.44 -7.58 7.09
N PHE A 119 3.73 -8.71 6.92
CA PHE A 119 2.72 -8.82 5.86
C PHE A 119 1.64 -7.74 5.98
N LEU A 120 1.08 -7.54 7.17
CA LEU A 120 0.07 -6.52 7.42
C LEU A 120 0.60 -5.10 7.18
N VAL A 121 1.87 -4.82 7.48
CA VAL A 121 2.49 -3.51 7.23
C VAL A 121 2.63 -3.24 5.73
N LEU A 122 3.01 -4.24 4.93
CA LEU A 122 3.07 -4.07 3.47
C LEU A 122 1.68 -3.86 2.88
N LEU A 123 0.67 -4.58 3.38
CA LEU A 123 -0.72 -4.39 3.01
C LEU A 123 -1.22 -2.98 3.39
N GLU A 124 -0.91 -2.52 4.60
CA GLU A 124 -1.24 -1.19 5.09
C GLU A 124 -0.61 -0.09 4.23
N PHE A 125 0.63 -0.30 3.82
CA PHE A 125 1.33 0.61 2.91
C PHE A 125 0.64 0.67 1.54
N ALA A 126 0.28 -0.48 0.96
CA ALA A 126 -0.43 -0.55 -0.32
C ALA A 126 -1.79 0.19 -0.26
N PHE A 127 -2.56 0.00 0.82
CA PHE A 127 -3.78 0.77 1.02
C PHE A 127 -3.51 2.27 1.14
N GLY A 128 -2.45 2.66 1.86
CA GLY A 128 -2.06 4.06 2.02
C GLY A 128 -1.75 4.76 0.69
N ILE A 129 -1.10 4.07 -0.25
CA ILE A 129 -0.80 4.60 -1.59
C ILE A 129 -2.07 4.73 -2.44
N ALA A 130 -3.04 3.84 -2.28
CA ALA A 130 -4.29 3.87 -3.06
C ALA A 130 -5.29 4.95 -2.58
N LEU A 131 -5.06 5.58 -1.42
CA LEU A 131 -5.99 6.56 -0.83
C LEU A 131 -5.94 7.96 -1.45
N PRO A 132 -4.79 8.54 -1.86
CA PRO A 132 -4.75 9.85 -2.51
C PRO A 132 -5.66 9.89 -3.74
N ASN A 133 -6.08 11.10 -4.11
CA ASN A 133 -6.83 11.29 -5.35
C ASN A 133 -5.88 11.82 -6.41
N ASP A 134 -4.92 10.99 -6.79
CA ASP A 134 -3.90 11.29 -7.79
C ASP A 134 -3.73 10.13 -8.77
N PHE A 135 -2.96 10.34 -9.83
CA PHE A 135 -2.76 9.35 -10.89
C PHE A 135 -2.07 8.08 -10.37
N VAL A 136 -1.09 8.23 -9.47
CA VAL A 136 -0.40 7.09 -8.86
C VAL A 136 -1.38 6.20 -8.09
N ALA A 137 -2.30 6.81 -7.34
CA ALA A 137 -3.34 6.06 -6.62
C ALA A 137 -4.32 5.37 -7.57
N GLN A 138 -4.60 5.94 -8.76
CA GLN A 138 -5.44 5.29 -9.77
C GLN A 138 -4.76 4.02 -10.30
N VAL A 139 -3.50 4.09 -10.69
CA VAL A 139 -2.72 2.95 -11.18
C VAL A 139 -2.58 1.87 -10.11
N ASN A 140 -2.19 2.23 -8.89
CA ASN A 140 -2.04 1.26 -7.79
C ASN A 140 -3.37 0.62 -7.36
N ALA A 141 -4.47 1.38 -7.39
CA ALA A 141 -5.79 0.82 -7.10
C ALA A 141 -6.20 -0.21 -8.17
N ARG A 142 -5.90 0.06 -9.45
CA ARG A 142 -6.20 -0.88 -10.54
C ARG A 142 -5.37 -2.15 -10.44
N ALA A 143 -4.05 -2.03 -10.32
CA ALA A 143 -3.16 -3.19 -10.15
C ALA A 143 -3.51 -4.02 -8.89
N GLY A 144 -3.85 -3.34 -7.79
CA GLY A 144 -4.34 -4.00 -6.59
C GLY A 144 -5.67 -4.73 -6.79
N ALA A 145 -6.60 -4.18 -7.60
CA ALA A 145 -7.85 -4.84 -7.91
C ALA A 145 -7.63 -6.14 -8.71
N ASP A 146 -6.74 -6.12 -9.69
CA ASP A 146 -6.38 -7.30 -10.47
C ASP A 146 -5.81 -8.41 -9.58
N LEU A 147 -4.87 -8.05 -8.70
CA LEU A 147 -4.29 -8.99 -7.74
C LEU A 147 -5.37 -9.62 -6.84
N TRP A 148 -6.23 -8.82 -6.23
CA TRP A 148 -7.25 -9.32 -5.29
C TRP A 148 -8.36 -10.09 -6.00
N ASN A 149 -8.78 -9.66 -7.20
CA ASN A 149 -9.74 -10.36 -8.03
C ASN A 149 -9.18 -11.70 -8.52
N GLY A 150 -7.94 -11.71 -9.00
CA GLY A 150 -7.24 -12.93 -9.41
C GLY A 150 -7.12 -13.97 -8.29
N MET A 151 -6.97 -13.53 -7.03
CA MET A 151 -6.99 -14.41 -5.85
C MET A 151 -8.39 -14.80 -5.38
N GLY A 152 -9.46 -14.32 -6.00
CA GLY A 152 -10.85 -14.52 -5.56
C GLY A 152 -11.23 -13.75 -4.28
N LEU A 153 -10.46 -12.74 -3.91
CA LEU A 153 -10.66 -11.93 -2.71
C LEU A 153 -11.20 -10.53 -2.99
N GLY A 154 -11.37 -10.15 -4.26
CA GLY A 154 -11.84 -8.82 -4.68
C GLY A 154 -13.23 -8.46 -4.13
N PHE A 155 -14.07 -9.45 -3.83
CA PHE A 155 -15.33 -9.24 -3.14
C PHE A 155 -15.16 -8.64 -1.73
N TRP A 156 -14.10 -9.02 -1.02
CA TRP A 156 -13.79 -8.55 0.34
C TRP A 156 -12.88 -7.33 0.35
N ILE A 157 -11.96 -7.27 -0.61
CA ILE A 157 -10.94 -6.24 -0.71
C ILE A 157 -11.03 -5.62 -2.10
N ASN A 158 -11.75 -4.50 -2.20
CA ASN A 158 -11.88 -3.75 -3.44
C ASN A 158 -11.07 -2.45 -3.39
N PRO A 159 -9.85 -2.40 -3.96
CA PRO A 159 -9.03 -1.18 -3.99
C PRO A 159 -9.63 -0.04 -4.82
N LEU A 160 -10.53 -0.34 -5.75
CA LEU A 160 -11.23 0.68 -6.54
C LEU A 160 -12.25 1.46 -5.69
N ASN A 161 -12.76 0.85 -4.62
CA ASN A 161 -13.62 1.51 -3.65
C ASN A 161 -12.79 2.22 -2.57
N ARG A 162 -12.57 3.52 -2.76
CA ARG A 162 -11.78 4.34 -1.84
C ARG A 162 -12.31 4.35 -0.40
N GLY A 163 -13.62 4.27 -0.22
CA GLY A 163 -14.23 4.18 1.11
C GLY A 163 -13.88 2.87 1.82
N ALA A 164 -13.91 1.76 1.09
CA ALA A 164 -13.47 0.47 1.62
C ALA A 164 -11.98 0.48 1.95
N VAL A 165 -11.14 0.98 1.04
CA VAL A 165 -9.67 1.14 1.28
C VAL A 165 -9.40 1.99 2.52
N LEU A 166 -10.14 3.10 2.69
CA LEU A 166 -10.02 3.94 3.88
C LEU A 166 -10.35 3.14 5.15
N GLY A 167 -11.44 2.37 5.14
CA GLY A 167 -11.82 1.53 6.27
C GLY A 167 -10.75 0.49 6.62
N TRP A 168 -10.16 -0.14 5.62
CA TRP A 168 -9.03 -1.06 5.82
C TRP A 168 -7.82 -0.35 6.43
N HIS A 169 -7.42 0.81 5.88
CA HIS A 169 -6.23 1.55 6.28
C HIS A 169 -6.33 2.22 7.67
N ILE A 170 -7.49 2.77 8.04
CA ILE A 170 -7.60 3.49 9.32
C ILE A 170 -8.16 2.65 10.48
N ALA A 171 -8.80 1.51 10.19
CA ALA A 171 -9.47 0.72 11.21
C ALA A 171 -9.01 -0.74 11.23
N VAL A 172 -9.23 -1.51 10.16
CA VAL A 172 -9.07 -2.97 10.21
C VAL A 172 -7.61 -3.36 10.39
N VAL A 173 -6.72 -2.91 9.50
CA VAL A 173 -5.30 -3.27 9.56
C VAL A 173 -4.61 -2.68 10.79
N PRO A 174 -4.80 -1.38 11.15
CA PRO A 174 -4.24 -0.84 12.38
C PRO A 174 -4.70 -1.55 13.65
N LEU A 175 -5.96 -1.95 13.74
CA LEU A 175 -6.46 -2.71 14.90
C LEU A 175 -5.77 -4.08 15.02
N LEU A 176 -5.61 -4.79 13.90
CA LEU A 176 -4.87 -6.05 13.85
C LEU A 176 -3.40 -5.84 14.24
N LEU A 177 -2.76 -4.80 13.68
CA LEU A 177 -1.37 -4.47 14.01
C LEU A 177 -1.20 -4.13 15.48
N VAL A 178 -2.05 -3.31 16.08
CA VAL A 178 -1.99 -2.98 17.51
C VAL A 178 -2.13 -4.23 18.36
N THR A 179 -3.07 -5.11 18.03
CA THR A 179 -3.30 -6.37 18.76
C THR A 179 -2.07 -7.28 18.68
N LEU A 180 -1.50 -7.46 17.49
CA LEU A 180 -0.30 -8.29 17.29
C LEU A 180 0.94 -7.65 17.92
N MET A 181 1.13 -6.34 17.80
CA MET A 181 2.24 -5.61 18.43
C MET A 181 2.19 -5.72 19.94
N PHE A 182 1.01 -5.56 20.54
CA PHE A 182 0.83 -5.75 21.98
C PHE A 182 1.18 -7.17 22.42
N THR A 183 0.67 -8.17 21.71
CA THR A 183 0.95 -9.59 21.99
C THR A 183 2.44 -9.90 21.83
N HIS A 184 3.05 -9.44 20.73
CA HIS A 184 4.48 -9.60 20.46
C HIS A 184 5.34 -8.95 21.56
N TYR A 185 5.00 -7.71 21.94
CA TYR A 185 5.69 -7.00 23.01
C TYR A 185 5.54 -7.71 24.35
N MET A 186 4.36 -8.20 24.71
CA MET A 186 4.13 -8.94 25.96
C MET A 186 4.94 -10.24 26.01
N LEU A 187 5.04 -10.95 24.90
CA LEU A 187 5.89 -12.14 24.79
C LEU A 187 7.37 -11.80 24.96
N VAL A 188 7.85 -10.72 24.34
CA VAL A 188 9.23 -10.26 24.50
C VAL A 188 9.48 -9.84 25.95
N LYS A 189 8.57 -9.11 26.57
CA LYS A 189 8.68 -8.70 27.98
C LYS A 189 8.69 -9.89 28.94
N LYS A 190 7.77 -10.84 28.77
CA LYS A 190 7.65 -12.03 29.65
C LYS A 190 8.84 -12.97 29.50
N LYS A 191 9.32 -13.19 28.27
CA LYS A 191 10.39 -14.15 27.96
C LYS A 191 11.78 -13.50 27.87
N GLY A 192 11.88 -12.19 28.08
CA GLY A 192 13.09 -11.37 27.87
C GLY A 192 13.46 -11.18 26.40
N ILE A 193 14.42 -10.32 26.11
CA ILE A 193 15.04 -10.21 24.78
C ILE A 193 15.68 -11.55 24.42
N SER A 194 15.58 -11.98 23.15
CA SER A 194 16.14 -13.27 22.73
C SER A 194 17.63 -13.33 22.98
N THR A 195 18.07 -14.39 23.68
CA THR A 195 19.48 -14.68 23.88
C THR A 195 20.08 -15.28 22.60
N PRO A 196 21.39 -15.09 22.34
CA PRO A 196 22.03 -15.71 21.20
C PRO A 196 21.81 -17.23 21.19
N TYR A 197 21.63 -17.78 20.01
CA TYR A 197 21.48 -19.24 19.86
C TYR A 197 22.74 -19.97 20.28
N ARG A 198 23.90 -19.38 20.02
CA ARG A 198 25.21 -19.90 20.44
C ARG A 198 25.46 -19.57 21.90
N LYS A 199 25.83 -20.59 22.67
CA LYS A 199 26.11 -20.46 24.08
C LYS A 199 27.50 -19.86 24.39
N ASP A 200 28.38 -19.81 23.39
CA ASP A 200 29.76 -19.28 23.48
C ASP A 200 29.83 -17.76 23.41
N ILE A 201 28.71 -17.08 23.13
CA ILE A 201 28.65 -15.61 23.14
C ILE A 201 28.27 -15.15 24.55
N PRO A 202 29.23 -14.65 25.34
CA PRO A 202 28.98 -14.21 26.70
C PRO A 202 28.23 -12.88 26.71
N TYR A 203 27.29 -12.71 27.62
CA TYR A 203 26.63 -11.44 27.89
C TYR A 203 26.32 -11.31 29.38
N SER A 204 26.26 -10.07 29.87
CA SER A 204 25.78 -9.74 31.21
C SER A 204 24.44 -9.02 31.13
N MET A 205 23.67 -9.04 32.21
CA MET A 205 22.46 -8.23 32.34
C MET A 205 22.84 -6.86 32.87
N VAL A 206 22.45 -5.81 32.15
CA VAL A 206 22.72 -4.42 32.47
C VAL A 206 21.42 -3.63 32.56
N MET A 207 21.46 -2.44 33.14
CA MET A 207 20.32 -1.53 33.08
C MET A 207 20.08 -1.06 31.65
N ALA A 208 18.81 -0.94 31.27
CA ALA A 208 18.45 -0.35 29.97
C ALA A 208 18.84 1.12 29.92
N ASP A 209 19.57 1.52 28.88
CA ASP A 209 19.99 2.91 28.65
C ASP A 209 18.88 3.67 27.92
N HIS A 210 17.87 4.09 28.67
CA HIS A 210 16.75 4.86 28.13
C HIS A 210 17.18 6.20 27.53
N LYS A 211 18.23 6.85 28.08
CA LYS A 211 18.73 8.12 27.59
C LYS A 211 19.28 7.99 26.16
N ALA A 212 20.13 6.99 25.94
CA ALA A 212 20.64 6.70 24.60
C ALA A 212 19.54 6.30 23.62
N MET A 213 18.56 5.53 24.08
CA MET A 213 17.39 5.12 23.30
C MET A 213 16.56 6.31 22.85
N TYR A 214 16.18 7.22 23.75
CA TYR A 214 15.42 8.44 23.41
C TYR A 214 16.18 9.39 22.49
N ARG A 215 17.49 9.52 22.70
CA ARG A 215 18.34 10.32 21.81
C ARG A 215 18.35 9.79 20.38
N ARG A 216 18.48 8.47 20.18
CA ARG A 216 18.44 7.83 18.85
C ARG A 216 17.05 7.97 18.21
N MET A 217 15.99 7.82 18.99
CA MET A 217 14.63 8.05 18.53
C MET A 217 14.43 9.50 18.06
N GLY A 218 14.98 10.48 18.80
CA GLY A 218 14.99 11.87 18.38
C GLY A 218 15.71 12.10 17.06
N TYR A 219 16.81 11.41 16.80
CA TYR A 219 17.51 11.47 15.49
C TYR A 219 16.66 10.88 14.38
N ILE A 220 15.97 9.75 14.59
CA ILE A 220 15.07 9.16 13.59
C ILE A 220 13.94 10.16 13.26
N PHE A 221 13.31 10.75 14.25
CA PHE A 221 12.26 11.76 14.03
C PHE A 221 12.79 13.01 13.34
N ALA A 222 13.98 13.47 13.70
CA ALA A 222 14.62 14.61 13.02
C ALA A 222 14.88 14.33 11.55
N ILE A 223 15.32 13.10 11.20
CA ILE A 223 15.53 12.68 9.81
C ILE A 223 14.17 12.63 9.06
N VAL A 224 13.12 12.07 9.65
CA VAL A 224 11.77 12.03 9.06
C VAL A 224 11.26 13.46 8.79
N LEU A 225 11.39 14.36 9.77
CA LEU A 225 10.98 15.76 9.61
C LEU A 225 11.82 16.49 8.56
N LEU A 226 13.12 16.27 8.54
CA LEU A 226 14.01 16.85 7.54
C LEU A 226 13.62 16.41 6.12
N PHE A 227 13.36 15.11 5.92
CA PHE A 227 12.93 14.60 4.63
C PHE A 227 11.55 15.13 4.25
N ALA A 228 10.61 15.21 5.19
CA ALA A 228 9.30 15.79 4.95
C ALA A 228 9.37 17.28 4.50
N LEU A 229 10.37 18.02 4.97
CA LEU A 229 10.59 19.42 4.59
C LEU A 229 11.30 19.55 3.24
N LEU A 230 12.33 18.73 2.99
CA LEU A 230 13.16 18.84 1.79
C LEU A 230 12.58 18.08 0.58
N LEU A 231 11.85 17.00 0.83
CA LEU A 231 11.31 16.09 -0.15
C LEU A 231 9.80 15.90 0.13
N PRO A 232 8.95 16.90 -0.17
CA PRO A 232 7.53 16.82 0.10
C PRO A 232 6.89 15.65 -0.67
N ALA A 233 5.84 15.08 -0.09
CA ALA A 233 5.10 13.99 -0.72
C ALA A 233 4.59 14.41 -2.10
N PRO A 234 4.85 13.62 -3.15
CA PRO A 234 4.50 13.95 -4.52
C PRO A 234 2.98 13.96 -4.74
N TYR A 235 2.55 14.63 -5.79
CA TYR A 235 1.19 14.63 -6.26
C TYR A 235 1.16 14.72 -7.77
N ALA A 236 0.57 13.73 -8.42
CA ALA A 236 0.30 13.72 -9.86
C ALA A 236 -1.21 13.92 -10.08
N PRO A 237 -1.65 14.92 -10.87
CA PRO A 237 -3.08 15.12 -11.12
C PRO A 237 -3.73 13.84 -11.63
N PRO A 238 -4.92 13.46 -11.13
CA PRO A 238 -5.61 12.26 -11.60
C PRO A 238 -6.10 12.44 -13.04
N MET A 239 -6.14 11.36 -13.79
CA MET A 239 -6.89 11.33 -15.05
C MET A 239 -8.38 11.33 -14.70
N THR A 240 -9.12 12.24 -15.30
CA THR A 240 -10.59 12.34 -15.14
C THR A 240 -11.26 12.09 -16.48
N MET A 241 -12.54 11.70 -16.47
CA MET A 241 -13.33 11.57 -17.70
C MET A 241 -13.29 12.85 -18.54
N GLN A 242 -13.34 13.99 -17.85
CA GLN A 242 -13.27 15.30 -18.53
C GLN A 242 -11.90 15.56 -19.17
N SER A 243 -10.80 15.33 -18.44
CA SER A 243 -9.45 15.54 -19.00
C SER A 243 -9.18 14.59 -20.16
N TRP A 244 -9.58 13.34 -20.03
CA TRP A 244 -9.43 12.32 -21.07
C TRP A 244 -10.26 12.64 -22.32
N ALA A 245 -11.57 12.93 -22.19
CA ALA A 245 -12.40 13.30 -23.33
C ALA A 245 -11.95 14.61 -24.03
N LYS A 246 -11.30 15.54 -23.29
CA LYS A 246 -10.72 16.75 -23.89
C LYS A 246 -9.42 16.48 -24.63
N SER A 247 -8.53 15.65 -24.08
CA SER A 247 -7.23 15.36 -24.68
C SER A 247 -7.32 14.36 -25.83
N SER A 248 -8.20 13.37 -25.73
CA SER A 248 -8.30 12.25 -26.66
C SER A 248 -9.77 11.83 -26.89
N PRO A 249 -10.61 12.66 -27.53
CA PRO A 249 -12.04 12.40 -27.68
C PRO A 249 -12.32 11.10 -28.46
N ASN A 250 -11.55 10.83 -29.52
CA ASN A 250 -11.71 9.61 -30.31
C ASN A 250 -11.39 8.35 -29.47
N ASN A 251 -10.32 8.39 -28.67
CA ASN A 251 -10.01 7.28 -27.79
C ASN A 251 -11.10 7.06 -26.72
N PHE A 252 -11.69 8.15 -26.21
CA PHE A 252 -12.83 8.06 -25.29
C PHE A 252 -14.03 7.36 -25.96
N ALA A 253 -14.39 7.74 -27.19
CA ALA A 253 -15.47 7.10 -27.96
C ALA A 253 -15.18 5.62 -28.25
N LEU A 254 -13.96 5.30 -28.70
CA LEU A 254 -13.56 3.92 -28.99
C LEU A 254 -13.63 3.01 -27.75
N THR A 255 -13.25 3.52 -26.60
CA THR A 255 -13.40 2.77 -25.36
C THR A 255 -14.87 2.56 -25.02
N LEU A 256 -15.71 3.59 -25.10
CA LEU A 256 -17.15 3.45 -24.89
C LEU A 256 -17.83 2.50 -25.88
N LEU A 257 -17.42 2.51 -27.15
CA LEU A 257 -17.90 1.55 -28.15
C LEU A 257 -17.49 0.10 -27.79
N SER A 258 -16.28 -0.08 -27.31
CA SER A 258 -15.81 -1.40 -26.85
C SER A 258 -16.61 -1.90 -25.66
N GLU A 259 -16.95 -1.03 -24.71
CA GLU A 259 -17.83 -1.34 -23.58
C GLU A 259 -19.26 -1.65 -24.04
N PHE A 260 -19.79 -0.87 -24.98
CA PHE A 260 -21.12 -1.05 -25.55
C PHE A 260 -21.23 -2.38 -26.30
N ASN A 261 -20.20 -2.76 -27.04
CA ASN A 261 -20.12 -4.00 -27.82
C ASN A 261 -19.63 -5.21 -27.04
N TYR A 262 -19.41 -5.10 -25.73
CA TYR A 262 -18.86 -6.14 -24.87
C TYR A 262 -17.51 -6.72 -25.36
N SER A 263 -16.64 -5.87 -25.91
CA SER A 263 -15.31 -6.25 -26.45
C SER A 263 -14.15 -5.64 -25.66
N SER A 264 -14.43 -4.89 -24.58
CA SER A 264 -13.41 -4.33 -23.68
C SER A 264 -12.81 -5.41 -22.75
N GLY A 265 -11.69 -5.10 -22.11
CA GLY A 265 -11.10 -5.94 -21.07
C GLY A 265 -12.06 -6.18 -19.92
N THR A 266 -12.69 -5.12 -19.42
CA THR A 266 -13.69 -5.20 -18.35
C THR A 266 -14.91 -6.03 -18.74
N ALA A 267 -15.46 -5.82 -19.95
CA ALA A 267 -16.64 -6.56 -20.40
C ALA A 267 -16.41 -8.06 -20.63
N THR A 268 -15.21 -8.42 -21.04
CA THR A 268 -14.82 -9.82 -21.34
C THR A 268 -14.18 -10.54 -20.16
N TYR A 269 -13.89 -9.85 -19.08
CA TYR A 269 -13.14 -10.37 -17.91
C TYR A 269 -11.79 -10.98 -18.28
N MET A 270 -11.17 -10.53 -19.36
CA MET A 270 -9.90 -11.10 -19.82
C MET A 270 -8.75 -10.76 -18.87
N ASP A 271 -8.78 -9.58 -18.27
CA ASP A 271 -7.71 -9.09 -17.39
C ASP A 271 -8.00 -9.34 -15.92
N THR A 272 -9.28 -9.44 -15.54
CA THR A 272 -9.68 -9.63 -14.15
C THR A 272 -10.86 -10.58 -14.02
N ILE A 273 -10.89 -11.36 -12.94
CA ILE A 273 -12.13 -11.99 -12.47
C ILE A 273 -12.97 -10.87 -11.88
N ASP A 274 -13.96 -10.37 -12.65
CA ASP A 274 -14.82 -9.29 -12.17
C ASP A 274 -15.85 -9.81 -11.16
N PRO A 275 -15.74 -9.47 -9.86
CA PRO A 275 -16.73 -9.85 -8.87
C PRO A 275 -17.94 -8.89 -8.86
N TYR A 276 -17.92 -7.81 -9.65
CA TYR A 276 -18.88 -6.71 -9.51
C TYR A 276 -20.17 -6.92 -10.29
N GLY A 277 -20.14 -7.77 -11.33
CA GLY A 277 -21.32 -8.29 -12.01
C GLY A 277 -22.27 -7.21 -12.56
N PHE A 278 -21.77 -6.28 -13.38
CA PHE A 278 -22.58 -5.23 -13.99
C PHE A 278 -22.52 -5.28 -15.54
N SER A 279 -23.49 -4.68 -16.19
CA SER A 279 -23.48 -4.49 -17.64
C SER A 279 -22.66 -3.25 -18.01
N THR A 280 -21.55 -3.41 -18.69
CA THR A 280 -20.70 -2.29 -19.13
C THR A 280 -21.45 -1.40 -20.13
N ARG A 281 -22.27 -1.99 -21.02
CA ARG A 281 -23.16 -1.27 -21.92
C ARG A 281 -24.09 -0.33 -21.15
N GLU A 282 -24.74 -0.83 -20.11
CA GLU A 282 -25.70 -0.04 -19.33
C GLU A 282 -25.00 1.06 -18.56
N VAL A 283 -23.99 0.72 -17.78
CA VAL A 283 -23.31 1.64 -16.87
C VAL A 283 -22.56 2.74 -17.62
N TYR A 284 -21.91 2.40 -18.73
CA TYR A 284 -21.04 3.38 -19.42
C TYR A 284 -21.72 4.11 -20.57
N VAL A 285 -22.76 3.55 -21.16
CA VAL A 285 -23.40 4.16 -22.35
C VAL A 285 -24.87 4.44 -22.14
N THR A 286 -25.68 3.40 -21.89
CA THR A 286 -27.14 3.53 -21.93
C THR A 286 -27.67 4.45 -20.85
N VAL A 287 -27.26 4.28 -19.61
CA VAL A 287 -27.73 5.08 -18.46
C VAL A 287 -27.22 6.53 -18.56
N PRO A 288 -25.90 6.81 -18.72
CA PRO A 288 -25.43 8.18 -18.83
C PRO A 288 -26.04 8.95 -20.03
N TYR A 289 -26.16 8.28 -21.17
CA TYR A 289 -26.80 8.88 -22.34
C TYR A 289 -28.26 9.20 -22.06
N GLY A 290 -29.04 8.23 -21.55
CA GLY A 290 -30.46 8.41 -21.26
C GLY A 290 -30.74 9.52 -20.24
N GLU A 291 -29.97 9.63 -19.18
CA GLU A 291 -30.07 10.72 -18.20
C GLU A 291 -29.79 12.08 -18.85
N TYR A 292 -28.77 12.17 -19.69
CA TYR A 292 -28.42 13.41 -20.39
C TYR A 292 -29.51 13.85 -21.37
N ILE A 293 -30.02 12.93 -22.20
CA ILE A 293 -31.08 13.21 -23.17
C ILE A 293 -32.37 13.63 -22.47
N ASN A 294 -32.75 12.95 -21.41
CA ASN A 294 -33.93 13.30 -20.61
C ASN A 294 -33.81 14.72 -20.02
N ALA A 295 -32.64 15.09 -19.54
CA ALA A 295 -32.38 16.40 -18.95
C ALA A 295 -32.31 17.53 -20.02
N THR A 296 -31.82 17.23 -21.21
CA THR A 296 -31.60 18.22 -22.28
C THR A 296 -32.73 18.28 -23.34
N HIS A 297 -33.66 17.32 -23.29
CA HIS A 297 -34.77 17.17 -24.28
C HIS A 297 -34.28 17.07 -25.74
N GLN A 298 -33.13 16.40 -25.93
CA GLN A 298 -32.58 16.16 -27.26
C GLN A 298 -33.22 14.90 -27.90
N PRO A 299 -33.08 14.71 -29.26
CA PRO A 299 -33.49 13.48 -29.92
C PRO A 299 -32.78 12.25 -29.31
N ASP A 300 -33.52 11.17 -29.14
CA ASP A 300 -33.00 9.92 -28.60
C ASP A 300 -32.49 9.00 -29.71
N GLU A 301 -31.25 9.23 -30.13
CA GLU A 301 -30.59 8.47 -31.20
C GLU A 301 -30.29 7.02 -30.77
N LEU A 302 -30.07 6.77 -29.46
CA LEU A 302 -29.91 5.42 -28.95
C LEU A 302 -31.18 4.59 -29.12
N ARG A 303 -32.32 5.19 -28.91
CA ARG A 303 -33.61 4.54 -29.19
C ARG A 303 -33.79 4.26 -30.67
N ALA A 304 -33.39 5.18 -31.56
CA ALA A 304 -33.40 4.97 -33.00
C ALA A 304 -32.54 3.74 -33.38
N PHE A 305 -31.30 3.66 -32.88
CA PHE A 305 -30.42 2.51 -33.04
C PHE A 305 -31.04 1.19 -32.52
N LEU A 306 -31.65 1.21 -31.34
CA LEU A 306 -32.22 -0.01 -30.74
C LEU A 306 -33.48 -0.55 -31.50
N LEU A 307 -34.07 0.28 -32.34
CA LEU A 307 -35.19 -0.12 -33.21
C LEU A 307 -34.76 -0.71 -34.56
N GLU A 308 -33.48 -0.64 -34.87
CA GLU A 308 -32.90 -1.20 -36.10
C GLU A 308 -32.83 -2.72 -36.05
N SER A 309 -32.68 -3.35 -37.22
CA SER A 309 -32.41 -4.78 -37.28
C SER A 309 -31.00 -5.10 -36.75
N PRO A 310 -30.76 -6.34 -36.26
CA PRO A 310 -29.43 -6.72 -35.75
C PRO A 310 -28.31 -6.53 -36.78
N GLY A 311 -28.59 -6.68 -38.07
CA GLY A 311 -27.62 -6.44 -39.13
C GLY A 311 -27.27 -4.97 -39.30
N GLU A 312 -28.23 -4.09 -39.20
CA GLU A 312 -28.03 -2.62 -39.26
C GLU A 312 -27.29 -2.15 -38.00
N GLN A 313 -27.67 -2.61 -36.81
CA GLN A 313 -26.95 -2.29 -35.56
C GLN A 313 -25.48 -2.69 -35.62
N SER A 314 -25.17 -3.88 -36.19
CA SER A 314 -23.78 -4.33 -36.37
C SER A 314 -23.01 -3.48 -37.37
N ALA A 315 -23.67 -3.00 -38.45
CA ALA A 315 -23.07 -2.10 -39.42
C ALA A 315 -22.77 -0.73 -38.77
N ASP A 316 -23.73 -0.15 -38.07
CA ASP A 316 -23.59 1.13 -37.39
C ASP A 316 -22.46 1.13 -36.33
N ILE A 317 -22.36 0.06 -35.53
CA ILE A 317 -21.24 -0.10 -34.58
C ILE A 317 -19.90 -0.16 -35.35
N SER A 318 -19.83 -0.91 -36.45
CA SER A 318 -18.60 -1.03 -37.25
C SER A 318 -18.22 0.28 -37.90
N GLU A 319 -19.20 1.05 -38.42
CA GLU A 319 -19.01 2.37 -38.96
C GLU A 319 -18.53 3.38 -37.91
N ALA A 320 -19.12 3.35 -36.72
CA ALA A 320 -18.68 4.18 -35.59
C ALA A 320 -17.23 3.84 -35.16
N PHE A 321 -16.85 2.58 -35.08
CA PHE A 321 -15.45 2.20 -34.84
C PHE A 321 -14.51 2.74 -35.91
N ALA A 322 -14.87 2.61 -37.20
CA ALA A 322 -14.07 3.14 -38.32
C ALA A 322 -13.95 4.67 -38.27
N TYR A 323 -15.05 5.37 -37.98
CA TYR A 323 -15.09 6.81 -37.85
C TYR A 323 -14.13 7.34 -36.78
N PHE A 324 -14.21 6.82 -35.56
CA PHE A 324 -13.36 7.26 -34.45
C PHE A 324 -11.92 6.75 -34.53
N SER A 325 -11.66 5.66 -35.24
CA SER A 325 -10.30 5.14 -35.44
C SER A 325 -9.51 5.92 -36.48
N THR A 326 -10.16 6.32 -37.58
CA THR A 326 -9.47 6.92 -38.75
C THR A 326 -9.70 8.41 -38.88
N GLY A 327 -10.69 8.97 -38.16
CA GLY A 327 -11.17 10.33 -38.40
C GLY A 327 -11.84 10.50 -39.78
N ALA A 328 -12.22 9.38 -40.38
CA ALA A 328 -12.86 9.39 -41.70
C ALA A 328 -14.26 10.00 -41.58
N THR A 329 -14.48 11.13 -42.28
CA THR A 329 -15.82 11.65 -42.48
C THR A 329 -16.64 10.63 -43.27
N PRO A 330 -17.92 10.40 -42.93
CA PRO A 330 -18.80 9.54 -43.72
C PRO A 330 -18.76 9.96 -45.21
N PRO A 331 -18.87 9.00 -46.16
CA PRO A 331 -18.85 9.33 -47.55
C PRO A 331 -19.89 10.40 -47.89
N ALA A 332 -19.45 11.49 -48.51
CA ALA A 332 -20.33 12.58 -48.92
C ALA A 332 -21.44 12.06 -49.84
N GLY A 333 -22.68 12.09 -49.35
CA GLY A 333 -23.87 11.62 -50.07
C GLY A 333 -24.79 10.66 -49.34
N GLN A 334 -24.41 10.15 -48.17
CA GLN A 334 -25.32 9.46 -47.28
C GLN A 334 -25.96 10.49 -46.34
N ASN A 335 -27.24 10.78 -46.54
CA ASN A 335 -28.05 11.63 -45.63
C ASN A 335 -28.39 10.95 -44.30
N ARG A 336 -27.79 9.81 -44.00
CA ARG A 336 -28.00 9.08 -42.76
C ARG A 336 -26.81 9.37 -41.84
N THR A 337 -27.08 10.10 -40.80
CA THR A 337 -26.16 10.20 -39.64
C THR A 337 -26.27 8.87 -38.89
N ASP A 338 -25.19 8.10 -38.80
CA ASP A 338 -25.16 6.89 -38.02
C ASP A 338 -25.57 7.21 -36.57
N PRO A 339 -26.67 6.60 -36.07
CA PRO A 339 -27.15 6.88 -34.71
C PRO A 339 -26.08 6.62 -33.64
N MET A 340 -25.23 5.61 -33.83
CA MET A 340 -24.20 5.28 -32.87
C MET A 340 -23.07 6.30 -32.81
N ILE A 341 -22.70 6.92 -33.96
CA ILE A 341 -21.77 8.05 -33.98
C ILE A 341 -22.35 9.22 -33.19
N SER A 342 -23.63 9.55 -33.41
CA SER A 342 -24.33 10.63 -32.69
C SER A 342 -24.41 10.40 -31.19
N VAL A 343 -24.65 9.16 -30.78
CA VAL A 343 -24.60 8.75 -29.33
C VAL A 343 -23.23 9.01 -28.75
N MET A 344 -22.14 8.56 -29.42
CA MET A 344 -20.78 8.74 -28.94
C MET A 344 -20.36 10.21 -28.90
N GLU A 345 -20.71 11.02 -29.92
CA GLU A 345 -20.44 12.45 -29.91
C GLU A 345 -21.16 13.17 -28.76
N THR A 346 -22.39 12.78 -28.46
CA THR A 346 -23.12 13.29 -27.31
C THR A 346 -22.42 12.96 -25.98
N LEU A 347 -21.99 11.71 -25.81
CA LEU A 347 -21.26 11.29 -24.62
C LEU A 347 -19.88 11.97 -24.50
N ILE A 348 -19.17 12.20 -25.63
CA ILE A 348 -17.95 13.02 -25.66
C ILE A 348 -18.27 14.44 -25.15
N GLY A 349 -19.30 15.09 -25.70
CA GLY A 349 -19.70 16.44 -25.28
C GLY A 349 -20.06 16.50 -23.78
N MET A 350 -20.80 15.52 -23.32
CA MET A 350 -21.13 15.33 -21.90
C MET A 350 -19.88 15.19 -21.03
N ALA A 351 -18.89 14.38 -21.46
CA ALA A 351 -17.66 14.19 -20.72
C ALA A 351 -16.79 15.47 -20.75
N GLN A 352 -16.65 16.12 -21.90
CA GLN A 352 -15.91 17.38 -22.04
C GLN A 352 -16.50 18.52 -21.21
N SER A 353 -17.81 18.54 -21.02
CA SER A 353 -18.48 19.48 -20.12
C SER A 353 -18.26 19.17 -18.63
N GLY A 354 -17.80 17.96 -18.31
CA GLY A 354 -17.58 17.50 -16.94
C GLY A 354 -18.80 16.84 -16.27
N ILE A 355 -19.87 16.60 -17.01
CA ILE A 355 -21.12 16.02 -16.48
C ILE A 355 -21.02 14.48 -16.41
N TYR A 356 -20.36 13.84 -17.35
CA TYR A 356 -20.29 12.38 -17.45
C TYR A 356 -19.73 11.69 -16.19
N GLY A 357 -18.62 12.23 -15.63
CA GLY A 357 -18.00 11.66 -14.43
C GLY A 357 -18.94 11.63 -13.21
N PRO A 358 -19.58 12.75 -12.84
CA PRO A 358 -20.61 12.77 -11.79
C PRO A 358 -21.79 11.81 -12.03
N VAL A 359 -22.29 11.70 -13.25
CA VAL A 359 -23.37 10.76 -13.59
C VAL A 359 -22.88 9.32 -13.39
N LEU A 360 -21.72 8.96 -13.93
CA LEU A 360 -21.12 7.64 -13.70
C LEU A 360 -20.89 7.36 -12.20
N GLN A 361 -20.56 8.39 -11.42
CA GLN A 361 -20.38 8.26 -9.97
C GLN A 361 -21.70 8.07 -9.23
N SER A 362 -22.84 8.62 -9.72
CA SER A 362 -24.16 8.43 -9.11
C SER A 362 -24.67 7.01 -9.23
N GLU A 363 -24.25 6.28 -10.26
CA GLU A 363 -24.55 4.85 -10.43
C GLU A 363 -23.79 3.95 -9.43
N SER A 364 -22.75 4.51 -8.78
CA SER A 364 -22.00 3.78 -7.77
C SER A 364 -22.74 3.72 -6.44
N SER A 365 -22.52 2.67 -5.66
CA SER A 365 -23.12 2.48 -4.33
C SER A 365 -22.79 3.57 -3.32
N SER A 366 -21.75 4.35 -3.55
CA SER A 366 -21.35 5.51 -2.75
C SER A 366 -20.45 6.46 -3.52
N ALA A 367 -20.43 7.73 -3.14
CA ALA A 367 -19.58 8.76 -3.74
C ALA A 367 -18.06 8.48 -3.62
N SER A 368 -17.65 7.57 -2.76
CA SER A 368 -16.25 7.13 -2.60
C SER A 368 -15.90 5.88 -3.42
N ASN A 369 -16.89 5.22 -4.00
CA ASN A 369 -16.70 4.06 -4.85
C ASN A 369 -16.36 4.50 -6.27
N ARG A 370 -15.11 4.31 -6.70
CA ARG A 370 -14.59 4.68 -8.02
C ARG A 370 -14.52 3.49 -8.98
N THR A 371 -15.14 2.37 -8.65
CA THR A 371 -15.04 1.13 -9.43
C THR A 371 -15.33 1.37 -10.90
N TYR A 372 -16.48 1.92 -11.23
CA TYR A 372 -16.86 2.15 -12.63
C TYR A 372 -15.91 3.11 -13.36
N SER A 373 -15.55 4.22 -12.74
CA SER A 373 -14.66 5.19 -13.38
C SER A 373 -13.23 4.67 -13.55
N LEU A 374 -12.70 3.89 -12.62
CA LEU A 374 -11.34 3.36 -12.73
C LEU A 374 -11.26 2.17 -13.69
N LEU A 375 -12.28 1.32 -13.77
CA LEU A 375 -12.35 0.25 -14.76
C LEU A 375 -12.44 0.84 -16.18
N LEU A 376 -13.33 1.80 -16.42
CA LEU A 376 -13.42 2.45 -17.73
C LEU A 376 -12.12 3.16 -18.13
N LEU A 377 -11.45 3.85 -17.19
CA LEU A 377 -10.14 4.44 -17.45
C LEU A 377 -9.10 3.39 -17.82
N SER A 378 -9.06 2.28 -17.12
CA SER A 378 -8.06 1.22 -17.32
C SER A 378 -8.19 0.51 -18.68
N ASP A 379 -9.37 0.50 -19.27
CA ASP A 379 -9.60 -0.04 -20.62
C ASP A 379 -9.21 0.95 -21.73
N SER A 380 -8.77 2.18 -21.36
CA SER A 380 -8.38 3.20 -22.32
C SER A 380 -6.89 3.15 -22.65
N VAL A 381 -6.56 3.25 -23.94
CA VAL A 381 -5.19 3.45 -24.43
C VAL A 381 -4.57 4.74 -23.85
N ALA A 382 -5.38 5.75 -23.55
CA ALA A 382 -4.91 7.00 -22.96
C ALA A 382 -4.35 6.78 -21.54
N PHE A 383 -4.99 5.95 -20.72
CA PHE A 383 -4.51 5.62 -19.39
C PHE A 383 -3.23 4.76 -19.43
N GLU A 384 -3.17 3.80 -20.35
CA GLU A 384 -1.99 2.98 -20.59
C GLU A 384 -0.79 3.82 -21.02
N ASN A 385 -0.98 4.74 -21.98
CA ASN A 385 0.06 5.64 -22.44
C ASN A 385 0.57 6.55 -21.31
N GLU A 386 -0.31 7.17 -20.53
CA GLU A 386 0.06 7.99 -19.38
C GLU A 386 0.82 7.16 -18.32
N THR A 387 0.39 5.92 -18.09
CA THR A 387 1.08 5.00 -17.17
C THR A 387 2.49 4.67 -17.67
N THR A 388 2.66 4.51 -18.99
CA THR A 388 3.96 4.28 -19.62
C THR A 388 4.85 5.52 -19.54
N GLU A 389 4.33 6.69 -19.90
CA GLU A 389 5.08 7.97 -19.91
C GLU A 389 5.53 8.36 -18.48
N THR A 390 4.71 8.10 -17.50
CA THR A 390 5.06 8.35 -16.08
C THR A 390 5.95 7.27 -15.47
N GLY A 391 6.24 6.17 -16.19
CA GLY A 391 7.06 5.07 -15.71
C GLY A 391 6.43 4.27 -14.59
N LEU A 392 5.11 4.24 -14.51
CA LEU A 392 4.35 3.50 -13.48
C LEU A 392 4.03 2.06 -13.90
N GLN A 393 4.43 1.63 -15.09
CA GLN A 393 4.28 0.23 -15.50
C GLN A 393 5.21 -0.69 -14.72
N VAL A 394 4.69 -1.83 -14.32
CA VAL A 394 5.45 -2.87 -13.59
C VAL A 394 6.64 -3.37 -14.42
N SER A 395 6.47 -3.52 -15.74
CA SER A 395 7.52 -3.90 -16.67
C SER A 395 8.72 -2.94 -16.73
N GLN A 396 8.61 -1.75 -16.11
CA GLN A 396 9.63 -0.70 -16.07
C GLN A 396 10.11 -0.40 -14.65
N LEU A 397 9.90 -1.29 -13.69
CA LEU A 397 10.11 -1.04 -12.26
C LEU A 397 9.24 0.12 -11.72
N GLY A 398 8.09 0.35 -12.35
CA GLY A 398 7.20 1.47 -12.04
C GLY A 398 6.61 1.42 -10.64
N MET A 399 6.43 0.23 -10.07
CA MET A 399 5.96 0.08 -8.68
C MET A 399 6.94 0.62 -7.64
N LEU A 400 8.21 0.85 -7.99
CA LEU A 400 9.18 1.53 -7.13
C LEU A 400 8.95 3.04 -7.09
N SER A 401 8.14 3.57 -7.99
CA SER A 401 7.86 5.01 -8.10
C SER A 401 6.60 5.39 -7.33
N ILE A 402 6.66 6.48 -6.56
CA ILE A 402 5.50 7.07 -5.88
C ILE A 402 5.02 8.33 -6.60
N GLY A 403 5.47 8.62 -7.81
CA GLY A 403 5.02 9.80 -8.53
C GLY A 403 5.86 10.15 -9.75
N ASN A 404 5.53 11.23 -10.38
CA ASN A 404 5.88 11.78 -11.69
C ASN A 404 7.37 11.88 -12.09
N GLY A 405 8.15 10.84 -11.91
CA GLY A 405 9.48 10.70 -12.51
C GLY A 405 10.64 11.42 -11.82
N ALA A 406 10.48 12.00 -10.63
CA ALA A 406 11.61 12.49 -9.86
C ALA A 406 12.46 11.32 -9.35
N LEU A 407 13.78 11.38 -9.56
CA LEU A 407 14.71 10.29 -9.22
C LEU A 407 14.55 9.72 -7.80
N TRP A 408 14.30 10.58 -6.82
CA TRP A 408 14.12 10.15 -5.43
C TRP A 408 12.80 9.42 -5.18
N GLN A 409 11.79 9.60 -6.06
CA GLN A 409 10.51 8.92 -5.97
C GLN A 409 10.58 7.49 -6.51
N GLN A 410 11.46 7.22 -7.48
CA GLN A 410 11.62 5.90 -8.09
C GLN A 410 12.19 4.85 -7.13
N TYR A 411 12.82 5.25 -6.04
CA TYR A 411 13.48 4.33 -5.11
C TYR A 411 12.80 4.21 -3.75
N MET A 412 11.65 4.84 -3.56
CA MET A 412 10.96 4.84 -2.26
C MET A 412 10.35 3.48 -1.89
N MET A 413 9.91 2.69 -2.86
CA MET A 413 9.31 1.37 -2.62
C MET A 413 10.28 0.22 -2.93
N TYR A 414 11.55 0.35 -2.57
CA TYR A 414 12.61 -0.62 -2.86
C TYR A 414 12.32 -2.04 -2.33
N TRP A 415 11.44 -2.21 -1.36
CA TRP A 415 11.00 -3.52 -0.87
C TRP A 415 10.09 -4.26 -1.85
N LEU A 416 9.52 -3.59 -2.86
CA LEU A 416 8.80 -4.21 -3.96
C LEU A 416 9.73 -4.74 -5.04
N LEU A 417 11.02 -4.38 -5.02
CA LEU A 417 11.99 -4.81 -6.02
C LEU A 417 11.95 -6.31 -6.34
N PRO A 418 11.83 -7.25 -5.38
CA PRO A 418 11.71 -8.67 -5.71
C PRO A 418 10.46 -9.00 -6.51
N TYR A 419 9.35 -8.32 -6.26
CA TYR A 419 8.10 -8.49 -6.98
C TYR A 419 8.23 -7.93 -8.41
N ASP A 420 8.71 -6.71 -8.57
CA ASP A 420 8.93 -6.07 -9.87
C ASP A 420 9.89 -6.87 -10.76
N LEU A 421 11.00 -7.38 -10.18
CA LEU A 421 11.91 -8.26 -10.92
C LEU A 421 11.24 -9.54 -11.39
N MET A 422 10.36 -10.12 -10.58
CA MET A 422 9.59 -11.29 -10.97
C MET A 422 8.64 -10.96 -12.12
N GLU A 423 7.92 -9.85 -12.06
CA GLU A 423 7.05 -9.35 -13.13
C GLU A 423 7.82 -9.14 -14.44
N ILE A 424 8.96 -8.48 -14.41
CA ILE A 424 9.82 -8.26 -15.57
C ILE A 424 10.27 -9.58 -16.18
N LEU A 425 10.68 -10.54 -15.35
CA LEU A 425 11.16 -11.85 -15.81
C LEU A 425 10.05 -12.71 -16.39
N THR A 426 8.82 -12.50 -16.02
CA THR A 426 7.66 -13.30 -16.40
C THR A 426 6.76 -12.63 -17.44
N SER A 427 6.95 -11.33 -17.74
CA SER A 427 6.14 -10.55 -18.67
C SER A 427 6.00 -11.14 -20.08
N GLY A 428 6.96 -11.95 -20.52
CA GLY A 428 6.91 -12.68 -21.81
C GLY A 428 6.21 -14.04 -21.78
N ILE A 429 5.65 -14.45 -20.64
CA ILE A 429 5.02 -15.76 -20.46
C ILE A 429 3.50 -15.61 -20.54
N PRO A 430 2.81 -16.05 -21.60
CA PRO A 430 1.39 -15.71 -21.85
C PRO A 430 0.40 -16.19 -20.79
N TRP A 431 0.73 -17.22 -19.99
CA TRP A 431 -0.13 -17.76 -18.94
C TRP A 431 0.25 -17.29 -17.54
N TRP A 432 1.31 -16.46 -17.43
CA TRP A 432 1.75 -15.90 -16.16
C TRP A 432 1.14 -14.52 -15.96
N ASN A 433 0.44 -14.33 -14.88
CA ASN A 433 -0.26 -13.08 -14.52
C ASN A 433 -0.12 -12.78 -13.02
N ASP A 434 -0.82 -11.76 -12.55
CA ASP A 434 -0.81 -11.30 -11.17
C ASP A 434 -1.19 -12.37 -10.15
N LEU A 435 -2.05 -13.34 -10.54
CA LEU A 435 -2.40 -14.46 -9.67
C LEU A 435 -1.17 -15.32 -9.33
N GLN A 436 -0.34 -15.66 -10.34
CA GLN A 436 0.87 -16.46 -10.12
C GLN A 436 1.89 -15.68 -9.28
N ASN A 437 2.09 -14.38 -9.57
CA ASN A 437 2.96 -13.50 -8.80
C ASN A 437 2.51 -13.36 -7.36
N GLY A 438 1.23 -13.10 -7.12
CA GLY A 438 0.62 -13.06 -5.79
C GLY A 438 0.75 -14.37 -5.03
N THR A 439 0.54 -15.49 -5.72
CA THR A 439 0.68 -16.82 -5.13
C THR A 439 2.12 -17.10 -4.70
N VAL A 440 3.11 -16.79 -5.54
CA VAL A 440 4.54 -16.92 -5.19
C VAL A 440 4.91 -16.04 -4.00
N ALA A 441 4.42 -14.80 -3.96
CA ALA A 441 4.64 -13.90 -2.84
C ALA A 441 4.06 -14.45 -1.53
N LEU A 442 2.82 -14.98 -1.55
CA LEU A 442 2.18 -15.60 -0.38
C LEU A 442 2.95 -16.84 0.10
N ILE A 443 3.42 -17.68 -0.83
CA ILE A 443 4.26 -18.84 -0.50
C ILE A 443 5.57 -18.37 0.14
N ALA A 444 6.22 -17.34 -0.41
CA ALA A 444 7.45 -16.78 0.16
C ALA A 444 7.23 -16.23 1.59
N PHE A 445 6.10 -15.56 1.84
CA PHE A 445 5.71 -15.15 3.20
C PHE A 445 5.46 -16.33 4.13
N ALA A 446 4.82 -17.39 3.67
CA ALA A 446 4.63 -18.60 4.45
C ALA A 446 5.98 -19.26 4.80
N PHE A 447 6.90 -19.33 3.85
CA PHE A 447 8.28 -19.81 4.10
C PHE A 447 9.00 -18.93 5.14
N LEU A 448 8.91 -17.61 5.03
CA LEU A 448 9.48 -16.68 5.99
C LEU A 448 8.90 -16.90 7.39
N MET A 449 7.58 -17.02 7.51
CA MET A 449 6.88 -17.21 8.77
C MET A 449 7.27 -18.51 9.44
N PHE A 450 7.34 -19.62 8.69
CA PHE A 450 7.67 -20.94 9.20
C PHE A 450 9.18 -21.28 9.14
N LEU A 451 10.03 -20.34 8.77
CA LEU A 451 11.49 -20.49 8.71
C LEU A 451 12.11 -21.15 9.95
N PRO A 452 11.67 -20.88 11.21
CA PRO A 452 12.22 -21.53 12.40
C PRO A 452 12.01 -23.06 12.44
N TYR A 453 11.13 -23.58 11.63
CA TYR A 453 10.78 -25.01 11.59
C TYR A 453 11.37 -25.73 10.38
N ILE A 454 11.84 -24.98 9.36
CA ILE A 454 12.39 -25.57 8.13
C ILE A 454 13.84 -26.01 8.36
N PRO A 455 14.15 -27.32 8.31
CA PRO A 455 15.51 -27.81 8.42
C PRO A 455 16.41 -27.16 7.37
N TYR A 456 17.69 -27.06 7.63
CA TYR A 456 18.72 -26.47 6.79
C TYR A 456 18.58 -24.93 6.62
N LEU A 457 17.41 -24.40 6.24
CA LEU A 457 17.18 -22.94 6.07
C LEU A 457 17.34 -22.19 7.38
N ARG A 458 16.78 -22.72 8.47
CA ARG A 458 16.94 -22.12 9.82
C ARG A 458 18.41 -22.04 10.28
N ASP A 459 19.29 -22.88 9.71
CA ASP A 459 20.70 -22.97 10.11
C ASP A 459 21.64 -22.12 9.24
N VAL A 460 21.12 -21.54 8.17
CA VAL A 460 21.88 -20.68 7.25
C VAL A 460 22.61 -19.54 7.96
N PRO A 461 21.98 -18.77 8.88
CA PRO A 461 22.69 -17.68 9.55
C PRO A 461 23.90 -18.15 10.36
N ASP A 462 23.81 -19.31 11.00
CA ASP A 462 24.91 -19.88 11.80
C ASP A 462 26.02 -20.41 10.87
N ARG A 463 25.66 -21.08 9.77
CA ARG A 463 26.62 -21.62 8.80
C ARG A 463 27.43 -20.50 8.14
N LEU A 464 26.74 -19.42 7.73
CA LEU A 464 27.36 -18.23 7.14
C LEU A 464 27.98 -17.29 8.17
N LYS A 465 27.83 -17.58 9.46
CA LYS A 465 28.32 -16.77 10.58
C LYS A 465 27.83 -15.31 10.52
N LEU A 466 26.61 -15.08 10.02
CA LEU A 466 26.03 -13.74 9.86
C LEU A 466 25.91 -12.98 11.18
N TYR A 467 25.80 -13.69 12.29
CA TYR A 467 25.80 -13.11 13.63
C TYR A 467 27.03 -12.22 13.90
N LYS A 468 28.16 -12.45 13.24
CA LYS A 468 29.37 -11.63 13.42
C LYS A 468 29.19 -10.16 13.02
N LEU A 469 28.26 -9.88 12.10
CA LEU A 469 27.94 -8.50 11.68
C LEU A 469 27.40 -7.67 12.84
N PHE A 470 26.66 -8.31 13.75
CA PHE A 470 25.95 -7.62 14.84
C PHE A 470 26.57 -7.86 16.22
N TRP A 471 27.36 -8.93 16.39
CA TRP A 471 27.95 -9.31 17.67
C TRP A 471 29.42 -8.88 17.85
N ASN A 472 30.03 -8.28 16.84
CA ASN A 472 31.40 -7.75 16.94
C ASN A 472 31.44 -6.58 17.93
N GLY A 473 32.00 -6.79 19.09
CA GLY A 473 32.19 -5.75 20.12
C GLY A 473 31.46 -5.94 21.43
N PHE A 474 30.54 -6.92 21.53
CA PHE A 474 29.85 -7.24 22.80
C PHE A 474 30.66 -8.19 23.72
N THR A 475 31.98 -8.12 23.67
CA THR A 475 32.82 -8.80 24.65
C THR A 475 32.75 -8.06 25.98
N VAL A 476 32.29 -8.78 27.01
CA VAL A 476 32.25 -8.23 28.38
C VAL A 476 33.66 -7.78 28.76
N PRO A 477 33.88 -6.52 29.21
CA PRO A 477 35.20 -6.04 29.61
C PRO A 477 35.91 -6.94 30.63
N GLU A 478 35.14 -7.56 31.52
CA GLU A 478 35.60 -8.52 32.55
C GLU A 478 36.21 -9.81 31.97
N LEU A 479 35.70 -10.31 30.84
CA LEU A 479 36.25 -11.52 30.21
C LEU A 479 37.53 -11.21 29.43
N ARG A 480 37.71 -9.99 28.93
CA ARG A 480 38.99 -9.55 28.37
C ARG A 480 40.08 -9.51 29.45
N SER A 481 39.74 -9.12 30.67
CA SER A 481 40.67 -9.08 31.77
C SER A 481 41.02 -10.49 32.27
N ARG A 482 40.04 -11.43 32.37
CA ARG A 482 40.27 -12.83 32.72
C ARG A 482 41.07 -13.57 31.66
N ASN A 483 40.72 -13.49 30.39
CA ASN A 483 41.51 -14.10 29.32
C ASN A 483 42.92 -13.52 29.17
N ARG A 484 43.11 -12.26 29.56
CA ARG A 484 44.48 -11.63 29.58
C ARG A 484 45.27 -12.13 30.78
N LYS A 485 44.66 -12.37 31.96
CA LYS A 485 45.30 -12.99 33.14
C LYS A 485 45.63 -14.46 32.89
N ASP A 486 44.72 -15.23 32.32
CA ASP A 486 44.94 -16.65 32.01
C ASP A 486 45.98 -16.87 30.90
N ARG A 487 46.10 -15.96 29.92
CA ARG A 487 47.18 -15.99 28.95
C ARG A 487 48.54 -15.58 29.55
N LYS A 488 48.53 -14.69 30.54
CA LYS A 488 49.80 -14.37 31.27
C LYS A 488 50.26 -15.53 32.16
N ASN A 489 49.33 -16.21 32.83
CA ASN A 489 49.65 -17.36 33.71
C ASN A 489 50.00 -18.65 32.95
N ARG A 490 49.76 -18.73 31.64
CA ARG A 490 50.19 -19.85 30.77
C ARG A 490 51.52 -19.58 30.07
N ARG A 491 52.16 -18.41 30.30
CA ARG A 491 53.48 -18.02 29.76
C ARG A 491 54.55 -17.89 30.84
N VAL A 492 54.24 -18.30 32.05
CA VAL A 492 55.18 -18.58 33.14
C VAL A 492 55.08 -20.08 33.41
#